data_96ff5229c7b2109ece667a111b2ed4ae
#
_entry.id   96ff5229c7b2109ece667a111b2ed4ae
#
_cell.length_a   1.000
_cell.length_b   1.000
_cell.length_c   1.000
_cell.angle_alpha   90.00
_cell.angle_beta   90.00
_cell.angle_gamma   90.00
#
_symmetry.space_group_name_H-M   'P 1'
#
loop_
_entity.id
_entity.type
_entity.pdbx_description
1 polymer ?
#
loop_
_entity_poly.entity_id
_entity_poly.type
_entity_poly.pdbx_seq_one_letter_code
_entity_poly.pdbx_strand_id
1 'polypeptide(L)'
;LDSGIIIRADQRLREWFTEEQIEVIAQAAEDHRASGKGAPRSIYGMLIAEADRVIDQETIIRRTIQFGWKHYPDLCREGQLQRAGEHLVEKYGRGGYLKLWIPWSDNAARLNELQDMIADDKAISEKVNAIYNQL
;
A
#
# COMPACT_ATOMS: atom_id res chain seq x y z
N LEU A 1 -16.45 7.77 -3.19
CA LEU A 1 -16.81 7.94 -4.61
C LEU A 1 -15.88 7.05 -5.44
N ASP A 2 -16.44 6.32 -6.38
CA ASP A 2 -15.69 5.46 -7.27
C ASP A 2 -15.00 6.32 -8.34
N SER A 3 -13.67 6.31 -8.34
CA SER A 3 -12.86 7.11 -9.27
C SER A 3 -13.17 6.79 -10.73
N GLY A 4 -13.49 5.54 -11.03
CA GLY A 4 -13.86 5.12 -12.38
C GLY A 4 -15.17 5.75 -12.87
N ILE A 5 -16.16 5.89 -11.99
CA ILE A 5 -17.42 6.58 -12.32
C ILE A 5 -17.17 8.04 -12.69
N ILE A 6 -16.34 8.73 -11.91
CA ILE A 6 -15.98 10.13 -12.17
C ILE A 6 -15.28 10.27 -13.52
N ILE A 7 -14.30 9.39 -13.80
CA ILE A 7 -13.54 9.42 -15.04
C ILE A 7 -14.46 9.19 -16.26
N ARG A 8 -15.33 8.20 -16.19
CA ARG A 8 -16.28 7.91 -17.29
C ARG A 8 -17.29 9.05 -17.53
N ALA A 9 -17.65 9.76 -16.48
CA ALA A 9 -18.60 10.87 -16.56
C ALA A 9 -18.00 12.19 -17.04
N ASP A 10 -16.68 12.38 -16.93
CA ASP A 10 -16.03 13.65 -17.30
C ASP A 10 -15.95 13.85 -18.80
N GLN A 11 -16.84 14.71 -19.35
CA GLN A 11 -16.92 15.01 -20.77
C GLN A 11 -15.65 15.68 -21.33
N ARG A 12 -14.86 16.38 -20.49
CA ARG A 12 -13.64 17.07 -20.92
C ARG A 12 -12.56 16.10 -21.37
N LEU A 13 -12.55 14.86 -20.85
CA LEU A 13 -11.59 13.84 -21.27
C LEU A 13 -11.74 13.48 -22.76
N ARG A 14 -12.94 13.66 -23.33
CA ARG A 14 -13.24 13.36 -24.74
C ARG A 14 -12.60 14.32 -25.72
N GLU A 15 -12.08 15.43 -25.24
CA GLU A 15 -11.25 16.35 -26.04
C GLU A 15 -9.87 15.75 -26.37
N TRP A 16 -9.41 14.78 -25.57
CA TRP A 16 -8.04 14.26 -25.60
C TRP A 16 -7.98 12.74 -25.82
N PHE A 17 -9.03 12.01 -25.44
CA PHE A 17 -9.04 10.55 -25.39
C PHE A 17 -10.28 9.98 -26.06
N THR A 18 -10.12 8.81 -26.68
CA THR A 18 -11.25 8.01 -27.19
C THR A 18 -12.01 7.36 -26.02
N GLU A 19 -13.23 6.88 -26.29
CA GLU A 19 -14.01 6.15 -25.27
C GLU A 19 -13.26 4.91 -24.75
N GLU A 20 -12.55 4.20 -25.63
CA GLU A 20 -11.75 3.04 -25.24
C GLU A 20 -10.59 3.42 -24.31
N GLN A 21 -9.92 4.53 -24.59
CA GLN A 21 -8.86 5.07 -23.74
C GLN A 21 -9.40 5.53 -22.39
N ILE A 22 -10.56 6.19 -22.36
CA ILE A 22 -11.23 6.62 -21.12
C ILE A 22 -11.58 5.39 -20.27
N GLU A 23 -12.07 4.32 -20.88
CA GLU A 23 -12.37 3.09 -20.17
C GLU A 23 -11.12 2.46 -19.55
N VAL A 24 -10.00 2.42 -20.26
CA VAL A 24 -8.70 1.94 -19.73
C VAL A 24 -8.23 2.79 -18.56
N ILE A 25 -8.34 4.12 -18.66
CA ILE A 25 -7.99 5.05 -17.56
C ILE A 25 -8.87 4.81 -16.34
N ALA A 26 -10.17 4.66 -16.54
CA ALA A 26 -11.12 4.39 -15.46
C ALA A 26 -10.82 3.07 -14.75
N GLN A 27 -10.57 2.00 -15.50
CA GLN A 27 -10.18 0.69 -14.97
C GLN A 27 -8.87 0.76 -14.19
N ALA A 28 -7.86 1.45 -14.71
CA ALA A 28 -6.59 1.61 -14.01
C ALA A 28 -6.76 2.35 -12.66
N ALA A 29 -7.63 3.36 -12.62
CA ALA A 29 -7.96 4.08 -11.39
C ALA A 29 -8.77 3.24 -10.40
N GLU A 30 -9.61 2.31 -10.85
CA GLU A 30 -10.33 1.37 -9.99
C GLU A 30 -9.40 0.30 -9.40
N ASP A 31 -8.46 -0.20 -10.20
CA ASP A 31 -7.65 -1.38 -9.91
C ASP A 31 -6.42 -1.10 -9.02
N HIS A 32 -6.04 0.17 -8.83
CA HIS A 32 -4.76 0.50 -8.16
C HIS A 32 -4.72 0.16 -6.66
N ARG A 33 -5.86 0.00 -5.99
CA ARG A 33 -5.91 -0.17 -4.53
C ARG A 33 -5.28 -1.48 -4.07
N ALA A 34 -4.43 -1.42 -3.04
CA ALA A 34 -3.79 -2.59 -2.44
C ALA A 34 -4.80 -3.61 -1.86
N SER A 35 -5.95 -3.13 -1.39
CA SER A 35 -7.06 -3.95 -0.86
C SER A 35 -7.97 -4.52 -1.94
N GLY A 36 -7.68 -4.27 -3.22
CA GLY A 36 -8.43 -4.81 -4.34
C GLY A 36 -8.34 -6.34 -4.42
N LYS A 37 -9.42 -6.97 -4.86
CA LYS A 37 -9.48 -8.42 -5.04
C LYS A 37 -9.02 -8.79 -6.45
N GLY A 38 -7.77 -9.18 -6.59
CA GLY A 38 -7.22 -9.69 -7.84
C GLY A 38 -6.23 -8.75 -8.51
N ALA A 39 -5.70 -9.21 -9.66
CA ALA A 39 -4.76 -8.43 -10.45
C ALA A 39 -5.45 -7.29 -11.20
N PRO A 40 -4.75 -6.15 -11.40
CA PRO A 40 -5.23 -5.11 -12.29
C PRO A 40 -5.52 -5.63 -13.69
N ARG A 41 -6.60 -5.15 -14.32
CA ARG A 41 -7.08 -5.58 -15.64
C ARG A 41 -6.15 -5.22 -16.79
N SER A 42 -5.22 -4.28 -16.59
CA SER A 42 -4.31 -3.82 -17.62
C SER A 42 -2.94 -3.50 -17.06
N ILE A 43 -1.94 -3.40 -17.95
CA ILE A 43 -0.59 -2.91 -17.60
C ILE A 43 -0.64 -1.49 -17.01
N TYR A 44 -1.58 -0.65 -17.43
CA TYR A 44 -1.76 0.69 -16.88
C TYR A 44 -2.20 0.64 -15.42
N GLY A 45 -3.12 -0.25 -15.07
CA GLY A 45 -3.51 -0.50 -13.68
C GLY A 45 -2.35 -1.01 -12.83
N MET A 46 -1.51 -1.90 -13.39
CA MET A 46 -0.30 -2.39 -12.73
C MET A 46 0.71 -1.27 -12.46
N LEU A 47 0.94 -0.40 -13.45
CA LEU A 47 1.87 0.74 -13.32
C LEU A 47 1.37 1.76 -12.29
N ILE A 48 0.09 2.10 -12.30
CA ILE A 48 -0.51 3.01 -11.33
C ILE A 48 -0.45 2.41 -9.92
N ALA A 49 -0.78 1.14 -9.77
CA ALA A 49 -0.66 0.43 -8.51
C ALA A 49 0.78 0.42 -7.98
N GLU A 50 1.76 0.24 -8.84
CA GLU A 50 3.18 0.31 -8.51
C GLU A 50 3.61 1.71 -8.07
N ALA A 51 3.19 2.74 -8.82
CA ALA A 51 3.51 4.14 -8.52
C ALA A 51 2.89 4.63 -7.20
N ASP A 52 1.70 4.12 -6.84
CA ASP A 52 1.02 4.47 -5.59
C ASP A 52 1.66 3.82 -4.35
N ARG A 53 2.46 2.77 -4.53
CA ARG A 53 3.07 2.02 -3.44
C ARG A 53 4.47 2.50 -3.13
N VAL A 54 4.61 3.21 -2.03
CA VAL A 54 5.92 3.55 -1.47
C VAL A 54 6.38 2.40 -0.59
N ILE A 55 7.40 1.66 -1.04
CA ILE A 55 8.04 0.60 -0.25
C ILE A 55 9.32 1.15 0.35
N ASP A 56 9.18 1.78 1.50
CA ASP A 56 10.25 2.25 2.36
C ASP A 56 9.96 1.84 3.79
N GLN A 57 10.86 1.06 4.39
CA GLN A 57 10.65 0.43 5.69
C GLN A 57 10.34 1.44 6.78
N GLU A 58 11.12 2.52 6.85
CA GLU A 58 10.95 3.53 7.89
C GLU A 58 9.64 4.29 7.73
N THR A 59 9.32 4.71 6.52
CA THR A 59 8.07 5.41 6.20
C THR A 59 6.86 4.54 6.50
N ILE A 60 6.90 3.25 6.14
CA ILE A 60 5.81 2.30 6.39
C ILE A 60 5.58 2.15 7.89
N ILE A 61 6.62 1.89 8.67
CA ILE A 61 6.51 1.68 10.11
C ILE A 61 6.04 2.96 10.80
N ARG A 62 6.61 4.11 10.45
CA ARG A 62 6.24 5.43 10.98
C ARG A 62 4.75 5.72 10.75
N ARG A 63 4.27 5.56 9.53
CA ARG A 63 2.85 5.76 9.17
C ARG A 63 1.93 4.77 9.90
N THR A 64 2.37 3.54 10.09
CA THR A 64 1.61 2.52 10.82
C THR A 64 1.44 2.89 12.29
N ILE A 65 2.48 3.40 12.93
CA ILE A 65 2.43 3.89 14.32
C ILE A 65 1.53 5.12 14.43
N GLN A 66 1.74 6.13 13.57
CA GLN A 66 0.95 7.36 13.57
C GLN A 66 -0.53 7.10 13.32
N PHE A 67 -0.85 6.16 12.44
CA PHE A 67 -2.24 5.72 12.23
C PHE A 67 -2.83 5.15 13.52
N GLY A 68 -2.06 4.35 14.27
CA GLY A 68 -2.47 3.82 15.56
C GLY A 68 -2.80 4.91 16.56
N TRP A 69 -1.93 5.89 16.71
CA TRP A 69 -2.16 7.02 17.62
C TRP A 69 -3.42 7.82 17.28
N LYS A 70 -3.68 8.00 16.00
CA LYS A 70 -4.85 8.75 15.53
C LYS A 70 -6.17 7.99 15.72
N HIS A 71 -6.18 6.69 15.45
CA HIS A 71 -7.42 5.91 15.38
C HIS A 71 -7.68 5.04 16.61
N TYR A 72 -6.65 4.81 17.42
CA TYR A 72 -6.71 4.01 18.65
C TYR A 72 -5.99 4.72 19.82
N PRO A 73 -6.40 5.97 20.15
CA PRO A 73 -5.69 6.81 21.12
C PRO A 73 -5.66 6.22 22.53
N ASP A 74 -6.62 5.33 22.87
CA ASP A 74 -6.74 4.72 24.20
C ASP A 74 -5.79 3.53 24.42
N LEU A 75 -5.09 3.07 23.38
CA LEU A 75 -4.11 2.01 23.53
C LEU A 75 -2.87 2.50 24.25
N CYS A 76 -2.42 1.72 25.25
CA CYS A 76 -1.12 1.96 25.87
C CYS A 76 0.02 1.71 24.85
N ARG A 77 1.25 2.07 25.24
CA ARG A 77 2.43 1.92 24.38
C ARG A 77 2.58 0.51 23.83
N GLU A 78 2.46 -0.49 24.69
CA GLU A 78 2.57 -1.91 24.33
C GLU A 78 1.48 -2.31 23.32
N GLY A 79 0.26 -1.85 23.53
CA GLY A 79 -0.86 -2.07 22.60
C GLY A 79 -0.62 -1.43 21.24
N GLN A 80 -0.04 -0.23 21.19
CA GLN A 80 0.31 0.43 19.92
C GLN A 80 1.41 -0.34 19.17
N LEU A 81 2.44 -0.82 19.88
CA LEU A 81 3.53 -1.61 19.28
C LEU A 81 3.03 -2.95 18.74
N GLN A 82 2.21 -3.66 19.53
CA GLN A 82 1.61 -4.92 19.11
C GLN A 82 0.74 -4.72 17.86
N ARG A 83 -0.18 -3.77 17.90
CA ARG A 83 -1.03 -3.44 16.74
C ARG A 83 -0.22 -3.11 15.49
N ALA A 84 0.85 -2.34 15.66
CA ALA A 84 1.72 -1.98 14.53
C ALA A 84 2.38 -3.22 13.93
N GLY A 85 2.92 -4.11 14.75
CA GLY A 85 3.51 -5.38 14.30
C GLY A 85 2.51 -6.27 13.56
N GLU A 86 1.32 -6.47 14.13
CA GLU A 86 0.23 -7.26 13.52
C GLU A 86 -0.16 -6.70 12.16
N HIS A 87 -0.33 -5.37 12.04
CA HIS A 87 -0.65 -4.73 10.77
C HIS A 87 0.45 -4.89 9.72
N LEU A 88 1.72 -4.81 10.12
CA LEU A 88 2.85 -5.02 9.21
C LEU A 88 2.84 -6.45 8.66
N VAL A 89 2.60 -7.45 9.49
CA VAL A 89 2.46 -8.85 9.06
C VAL A 89 1.27 -9.02 8.12
N GLU A 90 0.09 -8.50 8.49
CA GLU A 90 -1.15 -8.66 7.73
C GLU A 90 -1.05 -8.03 6.34
N LYS A 91 -0.44 -6.86 6.25
CA LYS A 91 -0.37 -6.11 4.98
C LYS A 91 0.86 -6.43 4.15
N TYR A 92 2.04 -6.42 4.75
CA TYR A 92 3.32 -6.48 4.06
C TYR A 92 4.04 -7.82 4.19
N GLY A 93 3.65 -8.67 5.13
CA GLY A 93 4.26 -10.00 5.31
C GLY A 93 4.13 -10.86 4.04
N ARG A 94 4.85 -11.99 3.96
CA ARG A 94 4.86 -12.86 2.77
C ARG A 94 3.48 -13.39 2.37
N GLY A 95 2.58 -13.59 3.35
CA GLY A 95 1.16 -13.90 3.13
C GLY A 95 0.22 -12.69 3.11
N GLY A 96 0.75 -11.47 3.18
CA GLY A 96 -0.01 -10.25 3.32
C GLY A 96 -0.79 -9.86 2.07
N TYR A 97 -1.76 -8.95 2.25
CA TYR A 97 -2.65 -8.57 1.17
C TYR A 97 -2.06 -7.55 0.18
N LEU A 98 -0.96 -6.85 0.52
CA LEU A 98 -0.29 -5.98 -0.44
C LEU A 98 0.43 -6.84 -1.49
N LYS A 99 0.07 -6.63 -2.75
CA LYS A 99 0.68 -7.30 -3.90
C LYS A 99 1.37 -6.27 -4.79
N LEU A 100 2.53 -6.62 -5.31
CA LEU A 100 3.22 -5.91 -6.39
C LEU A 100 3.03 -6.72 -7.67
N TRP A 101 2.82 -6.01 -8.78
CA TRP A 101 2.49 -6.60 -10.07
C TRP A 101 3.63 -6.50 -11.07
N ILE A 102 4.71 -5.79 -10.71
CA ILE A 102 5.89 -5.57 -11.56
C ILE A 102 7.11 -6.15 -10.83
N PRO A 103 7.46 -7.44 -11.09
CA PRO A 103 8.46 -8.17 -10.30
C PRO A 103 9.89 -7.67 -10.48
N TRP A 104 10.16 -6.87 -11.51
CA TRP A 104 11.48 -6.27 -11.79
C TRP A 104 11.59 -4.82 -11.26
N SER A 105 10.62 -4.33 -10.52
CA SER A 105 10.68 -3.00 -9.93
C SER A 105 11.58 -2.94 -8.69
N ASP A 106 12.09 -1.76 -8.38
CA ASP A 106 12.81 -1.51 -7.12
C ASP A 106 11.92 -1.79 -5.90
N ASN A 107 10.62 -1.56 -6.01
CA ASN A 107 9.67 -1.88 -4.96
C ASN A 107 9.62 -3.38 -4.65
N ALA A 108 9.78 -4.24 -5.64
CA ALA A 108 9.80 -5.69 -5.44
C ALA A 108 10.99 -6.11 -4.56
N ALA A 109 12.18 -5.57 -4.83
CA ALA A 109 13.36 -5.82 -4.02
C ALA A 109 13.19 -5.29 -2.58
N ARG A 110 12.72 -4.05 -2.43
CA ARG A 110 12.47 -3.42 -1.12
C ARG A 110 11.40 -4.16 -0.31
N LEU A 111 10.36 -4.66 -0.98
CA LEU A 111 9.34 -5.47 -0.30
C LEU A 111 9.92 -6.79 0.21
N ASN A 112 10.78 -7.45 -0.55
CA ASN A 112 11.46 -8.67 -0.09
C ASN A 112 12.29 -8.41 1.17
N GLU A 113 13.07 -7.33 1.21
CA GLU A 113 13.85 -6.94 2.39
C GLU A 113 12.95 -6.67 3.61
N LEU A 114 11.82 -5.98 3.41
CA LEU A 114 10.84 -5.73 4.47
C LEU A 114 10.21 -7.05 4.95
N GLN A 115 9.90 -7.97 4.05
CA GLN A 115 9.33 -9.28 4.38
C GLN A 115 10.29 -10.15 5.17
N ASP A 116 11.58 -10.10 4.86
CA ASP A 116 12.61 -10.80 5.64
C ASP A 116 12.72 -10.24 7.07
N MET A 117 12.64 -8.91 7.21
CA MET A 117 12.59 -8.27 8.53
C MET A 117 11.32 -8.65 9.31
N ILE A 118 10.15 -8.64 8.65
CA ILE A 118 8.86 -9.01 9.29
C ILE A 118 8.87 -10.48 9.73
N ALA A 119 9.56 -11.36 9.02
CA ALA A 119 9.67 -12.77 9.36
C ALA A 119 10.58 -13.04 10.59
N ASP A 120 11.40 -12.07 10.99
CA ASP A 120 12.20 -12.10 12.20
C ASP A 120 11.52 -11.26 13.29
N ASP A 121 10.83 -11.92 14.21
CA ASP A 121 10.07 -11.28 15.31
C ASP A 121 10.92 -10.32 16.13
N LYS A 122 12.19 -10.62 16.34
CA LYS A 122 13.11 -9.76 17.07
C LYS A 122 13.46 -8.53 16.25
N ALA A 123 13.85 -8.71 14.99
CA ALA A 123 14.25 -7.61 14.11
C ALA A 123 13.11 -6.61 13.91
N ILE A 124 11.88 -7.09 13.62
CA ILE A 124 10.73 -6.19 13.43
C ILE A 124 10.34 -5.48 14.72
N SER A 125 10.36 -6.17 15.86
CA SER A 125 10.04 -5.59 17.16
C SER A 125 11.03 -4.49 17.55
N GLU A 126 12.33 -4.73 17.40
CA GLU A 126 13.38 -3.74 17.65
C GLU A 126 13.23 -2.53 16.73
N LYS A 127 12.95 -2.73 15.44
CA LYS A 127 12.78 -1.65 14.47
C LYS A 127 11.54 -0.79 14.77
N VAL A 128 10.41 -1.41 15.07
CA VAL A 128 9.17 -0.71 15.45
C VAL A 128 9.37 0.09 16.73
N ASN A 129 10.01 -0.48 17.75
CA ASN A 129 10.35 0.21 18.98
C ASN A 129 11.28 1.41 18.74
N ALA A 130 12.32 1.24 17.93
CA ALA A 130 13.27 2.32 17.64
C ALA A 130 12.57 3.52 16.96
N ILE A 131 11.71 3.24 15.97
CA ILE A 131 10.95 4.28 15.26
C ILE A 131 9.91 4.92 16.19
N TYR A 132 9.21 4.13 17.01
CA TYR A 132 8.24 4.66 17.99
C TYR A 132 8.89 5.68 18.94
N ASN A 133 10.12 5.41 19.40
CA ASN A 133 10.84 6.29 20.33
C ASN A 133 11.40 7.56 19.66
N GLN A 134 11.38 7.64 18.33
CA GLN A 134 11.82 8.82 17.56
C GLN A 134 10.65 9.77 17.23
N LEU A 135 9.42 9.32 17.42
CA LEU A 135 8.21 10.07 17.11
C LEU A 135 7.69 10.85 18.31
#